data_0e2f474b94246ea9016c67002e3d1b98
#
_entry.id   0e2f474b94246ea9016c67002e3d1b98
#
_cell.length_a   1.000
_cell.length_b   1.000
_cell.length_c   1.000
_cell.angle_alpha   90.00
_cell.angle_beta   90.00
_cell.angle_gamma   90.00
#
_symmetry.space_group_name_H-M   'P 1'
#
loop_
_entity.id
_entity.type
_entity.pdbx_description
1 polymer ?
#
loop_
_entity_poly.entity_id
_entity_poly.type
_entity_poly.pdbx_seq_one_letter_code
_entity_poly.pdbx_strand_id
1 'polypeptide(L)'
;MSDVPHSPSPQPDPPNGQPHPAPPYGQPPVQQPDAPGQPYPAGQANAYAQLHPYAQPQSTVDPRLPLPGLPFGSSYRTPHTRWWRGVLSIAIVVAAILILSTVFSFIAVAIDLALGVQTADALMNGQIIMSPALLAATNLGLASSAALAFITHRFVNGVRWGFIHAVVGRLRWRWLGVTTLLVAPVYALFAISGFLDPSYQDIRIDGTVIAFILIIVLTTPLQAAAEEYMFRGVIQRSVGSWFRSTRWGLIVGTAVSSIVFAIAHFASDPWLIFYYLCFGILLSILTQRTGGLEAAIAIHTANNLFLLVVGALAGQMTEGFDRSAGKGGPVMLVPVVILAIVVVVLSLLAKRRGLARTTPEAVPGSQAPTRTPPHTAPRISSPEPWTDRG
;
A
#
# COMPACT_ATOMS: atom_id res chain seq x y z
N MET A 1 15.59 -27.44 76.37
CA MET A 1 14.22 -27.99 76.24
C MET A 1 13.61 -27.39 74.99
N SER A 2 13.23 -28.24 74.13
CA SER A 2 12.45 -28.13 72.91
C SER A 2 13.25 -28.17 71.58
N ASP A 3 13.07 -29.30 71.00
CA ASP A 3 13.62 -29.81 69.75
C ASP A 3 13.19 -29.02 68.54
N VAL A 4 14.13 -28.82 67.59
CA VAL A 4 13.86 -28.41 66.20
C VAL A 4 14.37 -29.54 65.32
N PRO A 5 13.61 -30.09 64.39
CA PRO A 5 14.04 -31.18 63.55
C PRO A 5 14.93 -30.68 62.38
N HIS A 6 16.02 -31.42 62.16
CA HIS A 6 16.95 -31.22 61.07
C HIS A 6 16.35 -31.68 59.75
N SER A 7 16.45 -30.82 58.72
CA SER A 7 16.26 -31.16 57.32
C SER A 7 17.51 -31.87 56.75
N PRO A 8 17.39 -32.89 55.92
CA PRO A 8 18.55 -33.59 55.34
C PRO A 8 19.14 -32.82 54.19
N SER A 9 20.47 -32.86 54.13
CA SER A 9 21.31 -32.29 53.08
C SER A 9 21.16 -32.97 51.74
N PRO A 10 21.30 -32.28 50.59
CA PRO A 10 21.26 -32.90 49.30
C PRO A 10 22.50 -33.73 48.99
N GLN A 11 22.29 -34.93 48.41
CA GLN A 11 23.38 -35.77 47.88
C GLN A 11 23.95 -35.19 46.59
N PRO A 12 25.27 -35.39 46.32
CA PRO A 12 25.89 -34.95 45.09
C PRO A 12 25.57 -35.92 43.91
N ASP A 13 25.32 -35.32 42.75
CA ASP A 13 25.12 -35.99 41.46
C ASP A 13 26.40 -36.75 41.02
N PRO A 14 26.26 -37.94 40.38
CA PRO A 14 27.39 -38.68 39.81
C PRO A 14 27.85 -38.05 38.49
N PRO A 15 29.14 -38.05 38.16
CA PRO A 15 29.65 -37.60 36.89
C PRO A 15 29.53 -38.72 35.85
N ASN A 16 28.81 -38.51 34.75
CA ASN A 16 29.20 -38.94 33.42
C ASN A 16 28.08 -38.69 32.42
N GLY A 17 28.35 -37.73 31.56
CA GLY A 17 27.53 -37.47 30.39
C GLY A 17 27.75 -38.56 29.34
N GLN A 18 26.69 -39.29 29.03
CA GLN A 18 26.54 -39.93 27.72
C GLN A 18 25.17 -39.53 27.15
N PRO A 19 25.12 -39.11 25.88
CA PRO A 19 23.83 -38.76 25.27
C PRO A 19 23.01 -40.03 25.03
N HIS A 20 21.79 -40.04 25.50
CA HIS A 20 20.81 -41.09 25.19
C HIS A 20 20.54 -41.08 23.67
N PRO A 21 20.56 -42.24 23.00
CA PRO A 21 20.14 -42.35 21.60
C PRO A 21 18.64 -42.08 21.50
N ALA A 22 18.26 -41.26 20.51
CA ALA A 22 16.88 -41.00 20.16
C ALA A 22 16.14 -42.30 19.79
N PRO A 23 14.86 -42.47 20.12
CA PRO A 23 14.08 -43.62 19.73
C PRO A 23 14.00 -43.73 18.21
N PRO A 24 14.08 -44.95 17.61
CA PRO A 24 13.99 -45.11 16.18
C PRO A 24 12.61 -44.70 15.68
N TYR A 25 12.57 -43.85 14.67
CA TYR A 25 11.36 -43.54 13.92
C TYR A 25 10.77 -44.84 13.39
N GLY A 26 9.57 -45.19 13.85
CA GLY A 26 8.79 -46.31 13.32
C GLY A 26 8.52 -46.11 11.84
N GLN A 27 8.99 -47.00 11.02
CA GLN A 27 8.61 -47.09 9.60
C GLN A 27 7.10 -47.33 9.53
N PRO A 28 6.37 -46.70 8.59
CA PRO A 28 4.96 -47.02 8.38
C PRO A 28 4.84 -48.49 7.97
N PRO A 29 3.80 -49.21 8.43
CA PRO A 29 3.63 -50.62 8.07
C PRO A 29 3.49 -50.75 6.56
N VAL A 30 4.33 -51.62 5.98
CA VAL A 30 4.25 -52.05 4.58
C VAL A 30 2.93 -52.79 4.41
N GLN A 31 2.00 -52.25 3.65
CA GLN A 31 0.78 -52.97 3.26
C GLN A 31 1.17 -54.09 2.30
N GLN A 32 0.91 -55.30 2.73
CA GLN A 32 0.94 -56.48 1.83
C GLN A 32 -0.24 -56.38 0.85
N PRO A 33 -0.07 -56.77 -0.42
CA PRO A 33 -1.19 -56.80 -1.37
C PRO A 33 -2.20 -57.89 -0.99
N ASP A 34 -3.46 -57.47 -0.82
CA ASP A 34 -4.58 -58.38 -0.54
C ASP A 34 -4.82 -59.36 -1.68
N ALA A 35 -5.05 -60.62 -1.30
CA ALA A 35 -5.47 -61.68 -2.24
C ALA A 35 -6.91 -61.43 -2.69
N PRO A 36 -7.25 -61.71 -3.97
CA PRO A 36 -8.59 -61.46 -4.48
C PRO A 36 -9.59 -62.51 -3.99
N GLY A 37 -10.69 -62.04 -3.31
CA GLY A 37 -11.91 -62.83 -3.21
C GLY A 37 -12.51 -63.12 -1.84
N GLN A 38 -12.66 -62.16 -0.97
CA GLN A 38 -13.66 -62.31 0.13
C GLN A 38 -14.54 -61.05 0.26
N PRO A 39 -15.88 -61.22 0.36
CA PRO A 39 -16.76 -60.06 0.56
C PRO A 39 -16.63 -59.56 2.00
N TYR A 40 -16.36 -58.27 2.17
CA TYR A 40 -16.31 -57.62 3.49
C TYR A 40 -17.67 -57.67 4.18
N PRO A 41 -17.73 -57.98 5.48
CA PRO A 41 -18.97 -57.89 6.26
C PRO A 41 -19.42 -56.43 6.40
N ALA A 42 -20.67 -56.15 6.13
CA ALA A 42 -21.28 -54.79 6.12
C ALA A 42 -21.21 -54.02 7.44
N GLY A 43 -20.56 -54.54 8.48
CA GLY A 43 -20.40 -53.88 9.78
C GLY A 43 -19.13 -53.07 9.98
N GLN A 44 -18.11 -53.19 9.11
CA GLN A 44 -16.82 -52.49 9.33
C GLN A 44 -16.73 -51.09 8.66
N ALA A 45 -17.60 -50.80 7.70
CA ALA A 45 -17.63 -49.48 7.07
C ALA A 45 -18.00 -48.33 8.02
N ASN A 46 -18.75 -48.64 9.11
CA ASN A 46 -19.12 -47.62 10.10
C ASN A 46 -18.08 -47.41 11.21
N ALA A 47 -17.14 -48.32 11.40
CA ALA A 47 -16.08 -48.18 12.43
C ALA A 47 -14.98 -47.19 12.01
N TYR A 48 -14.65 -47.14 10.71
CA TYR A 48 -13.67 -46.16 10.17
C TYR A 48 -14.17 -44.72 10.16
N ALA A 49 -15.47 -44.51 10.03
CA ALA A 49 -16.11 -43.17 10.12
C ALA A 49 -16.13 -42.59 11.55
N GLN A 50 -16.00 -43.45 12.59
CA GLN A 50 -16.00 -43.00 14.00
C GLN A 50 -14.57 -42.72 14.53
N LEU A 51 -13.48 -43.10 13.82
CA LEU A 51 -12.12 -42.93 14.30
C LEU A 51 -11.47 -41.60 13.89
N HIS A 52 -12.12 -40.78 13.04
CA HIS A 52 -11.71 -39.41 12.73
C HIS A 52 -12.87 -38.42 12.90
N PRO A 53 -13.37 -38.19 14.13
CA PRO A 53 -14.44 -37.20 14.35
C PRO A 53 -13.97 -35.75 14.21
N TYR A 54 -12.69 -35.51 13.91
CA TYR A 54 -12.11 -34.18 13.79
C TYR A 54 -11.18 -34.06 12.57
N ALA A 55 -11.68 -34.34 11.39
CA ALA A 55 -11.18 -33.57 10.26
C ALA A 55 -11.66 -32.15 10.51
N GLN A 56 -10.89 -31.38 11.28
CA GLN A 56 -11.15 -29.94 11.42
C GLN A 56 -11.28 -29.38 10.01
N PRO A 57 -12.37 -28.66 9.67
CA PRO A 57 -12.43 -28.01 8.38
C PRO A 57 -11.20 -27.13 8.31
N GLN A 58 -10.27 -27.46 7.41
CA GLN A 58 -9.15 -26.58 7.11
C GLN A 58 -9.78 -25.26 6.71
N SER A 59 -9.67 -24.26 7.60
CA SER A 59 -10.12 -22.91 7.30
C SER A 59 -9.31 -22.48 6.09
N THR A 60 -9.92 -22.52 4.92
CA THR A 60 -9.29 -22.06 3.68
C THR A 60 -9.16 -20.55 3.78
N VAL A 61 -8.04 -20.11 4.35
CA VAL A 61 -7.68 -18.68 4.37
C VAL A 61 -7.66 -18.21 2.92
N ASP A 62 -8.40 -17.14 2.59
CA ASP A 62 -8.37 -16.57 1.23
C ASP A 62 -6.91 -16.26 0.86
N PRO A 63 -6.35 -16.91 -0.17
CA PRO A 63 -4.94 -16.77 -0.55
C PRO A 63 -4.58 -15.36 -1.01
N ARG A 64 -5.57 -14.48 -1.20
CA ARG A 64 -5.41 -13.08 -1.59
C ARG A 64 -5.27 -12.13 -0.40
N LEU A 65 -5.37 -12.63 0.81
CA LEU A 65 -5.12 -11.83 2.01
C LEU A 65 -3.62 -11.75 2.26
N PRO A 66 -3.11 -10.56 2.65
CA PRO A 66 -1.76 -10.46 3.21
C PRO A 66 -1.60 -11.38 4.42
N LEU A 67 -0.39 -11.86 4.66
CA LEU A 67 -0.09 -12.59 5.89
C LEU A 67 -0.41 -11.72 7.11
N PRO A 68 -0.87 -12.31 8.23
CA PRO A 68 -1.23 -11.56 9.42
C PRO A 68 -0.03 -10.87 10.07
N GLY A 69 -0.28 -9.79 10.83
CA GLY A 69 0.73 -9.07 11.60
C GLY A 69 1.75 -8.28 10.77
N LEU A 70 1.55 -8.13 9.46
CA LEU A 70 2.48 -7.40 8.60
C LEU A 70 2.23 -5.89 8.62
N PRO A 71 3.29 -5.06 8.74
CA PRO A 71 3.18 -3.63 8.53
C PRO A 71 2.87 -3.32 7.06
N PHE A 72 2.35 -2.11 6.79
CA PHE A 72 1.89 -1.70 5.46
C PHE A 72 2.93 -1.97 4.37
N GLY A 73 4.18 -1.56 4.55
CA GLY A 73 5.25 -1.72 3.55
C GLY A 73 5.67 -3.16 3.23
N SER A 74 5.21 -4.15 4.03
CA SER A 74 5.48 -5.57 3.79
C SER A 74 4.21 -6.36 3.46
N SER A 75 3.08 -5.69 3.27
CA SER A 75 1.77 -6.33 3.17
C SER A 75 1.43 -6.87 1.77
N TYR A 76 2.40 -6.96 0.86
CA TYR A 76 2.31 -7.80 -0.33
C TYR A 76 2.75 -9.24 -0.10
N ARG A 77 3.24 -9.58 1.11
CA ARG A 77 3.50 -10.97 1.46
C ARG A 77 2.18 -11.72 1.65
N THR A 78 1.94 -12.67 0.74
CA THR A 78 0.84 -13.63 0.74
C THR A 78 1.45 -15.04 0.66
N PRO A 79 0.67 -16.12 0.82
CA PRO A 79 1.18 -17.49 0.61
C PRO A 79 1.82 -17.71 -0.79
N HIS A 80 1.43 -16.89 -1.77
CA HIS A 80 1.87 -17.02 -3.17
C HIS A 80 2.81 -15.91 -3.63
N THR A 81 3.44 -15.16 -2.71
CA THR A 81 4.36 -14.07 -3.05
C THR A 81 5.56 -14.59 -3.83
N ARG A 82 5.85 -13.90 -4.94
CA ARG A 82 7.04 -14.13 -5.78
C ARG A 82 7.75 -12.79 -5.99
N TRP A 83 9.08 -12.76 -5.86
CA TRP A 83 9.87 -11.53 -5.98
C TRP A 83 9.69 -10.82 -7.34
N TRP A 84 9.61 -11.59 -8.43
CA TRP A 84 9.44 -11.05 -9.79
C TRP A 84 8.13 -10.28 -9.99
N ARG A 85 7.06 -10.62 -9.24
CA ARG A 85 5.79 -9.86 -9.28
C ARG A 85 5.99 -8.44 -8.81
N GLY A 86 6.80 -8.23 -7.79
CA GLY A 86 7.18 -6.89 -7.32
C GLY A 86 7.97 -6.12 -8.37
N VAL A 87 8.95 -6.77 -9.03
CA VAL A 87 9.71 -6.16 -10.14
C VAL A 87 8.78 -5.77 -11.29
N LEU A 88 7.91 -6.68 -11.72
CA LEU A 88 6.94 -6.42 -12.78
C LEU A 88 5.98 -5.27 -12.41
N SER A 89 5.50 -5.22 -11.16
CA SER A 89 4.63 -4.12 -10.70
C SER A 89 5.34 -2.77 -10.73
N ILE A 90 6.59 -2.71 -10.31
CA ILE A 90 7.41 -1.51 -10.36
C ILE A 90 7.60 -1.07 -11.83
N ALA A 91 7.96 -2.00 -12.71
CA ALA A 91 8.17 -1.70 -14.13
C ALA A 91 6.88 -1.17 -14.79
N ILE A 92 5.72 -1.78 -14.53
CA ILE A 92 4.43 -1.33 -15.06
C ILE A 92 4.09 0.07 -14.55
N VAL A 93 4.25 0.33 -13.25
CA VAL A 93 3.91 1.64 -12.66
C VAL A 93 4.84 2.74 -13.17
N VAL A 94 6.15 2.47 -13.25
CA VAL A 94 7.12 3.44 -13.81
C VAL A 94 6.83 3.71 -15.28
N ALA A 95 6.59 2.66 -16.09
CA ALA A 95 6.22 2.82 -17.48
C ALA A 95 4.90 3.60 -17.65
N ALA A 96 3.91 3.35 -16.79
CA ALA A 96 2.65 4.08 -16.79
C ALA A 96 2.84 5.58 -16.54
N ILE A 97 3.64 5.94 -15.53
CA ILE A 97 3.99 7.35 -15.24
C ILE A 97 4.60 7.99 -16.47
N LEU A 98 5.64 7.38 -17.04
CA LEU A 98 6.36 7.95 -18.17
C LEU A 98 5.46 8.06 -19.42
N ILE A 99 4.80 6.98 -19.80
CA ILE A 99 4.01 6.94 -21.04
C ILE A 99 2.79 7.86 -20.94
N LEU A 100 1.98 7.73 -19.86
CA LEU A 100 0.74 8.49 -19.76
C LEU A 100 1.02 9.98 -19.55
N SER A 101 1.98 10.36 -18.69
CA SER A 101 2.36 11.77 -18.57
C SER A 101 2.86 12.36 -19.87
N THR A 102 3.67 11.61 -20.63
CA THR A 102 4.17 12.04 -21.94
C THR A 102 3.03 12.22 -22.94
N VAL A 103 2.15 11.23 -23.08
CA VAL A 103 1.01 11.31 -24.01
C VAL A 103 0.10 12.49 -23.68
N PHE A 104 -0.29 12.66 -22.42
CA PHE A 104 -1.13 13.78 -22.00
C PHE A 104 -0.43 15.13 -22.22
N SER A 105 0.88 15.24 -21.93
CA SER A 105 1.64 16.46 -22.15
C SER A 105 1.75 16.81 -23.65
N PHE A 106 1.96 15.84 -24.53
CA PHE A 106 1.95 16.10 -25.97
C PHE A 106 0.60 16.62 -26.47
N ILE A 107 -0.52 16.05 -25.97
CA ILE A 107 -1.86 16.53 -26.29
C ILE A 107 -2.02 17.99 -25.84
N ALA A 108 -1.59 18.33 -24.62
CA ALA A 108 -1.70 19.69 -24.11
C ALA A 108 -0.85 20.68 -24.90
N VAL A 109 0.40 20.31 -25.22
CA VAL A 109 1.28 21.15 -26.06
C VAL A 109 0.68 21.36 -27.44
N ALA A 110 0.06 20.35 -28.06
CA ALA A 110 -0.62 20.51 -29.35
C ALA A 110 -1.82 21.47 -29.26
N ILE A 111 -2.58 21.43 -28.14
CA ILE A 111 -3.67 22.38 -27.87
C ILE A 111 -3.09 23.80 -27.69
N ASP A 112 -2.04 23.96 -26.90
CA ASP A 112 -1.41 25.25 -26.62
C ASP A 112 -0.82 25.88 -27.88
N LEU A 113 -0.23 25.08 -28.80
CA LEU A 113 0.22 25.53 -30.11
C LEU A 113 -0.96 26.02 -30.98
N ALA A 114 -2.06 25.25 -30.99
CA ALA A 114 -3.25 25.61 -31.76
C ALA A 114 -3.93 26.90 -31.25
N LEU A 115 -3.84 27.15 -29.93
CA LEU A 115 -4.38 28.36 -29.28
C LEU A 115 -3.39 29.54 -29.26
N GLY A 116 -2.15 29.36 -29.74
CA GLY A 116 -1.11 30.39 -29.71
C GLY A 116 -0.54 30.70 -28.34
N VAL A 117 -0.81 29.84 -27.33
CA VAL A 117 -0.27 29.94 -25.95
C VAL A 117 1.22 29.58 -25.97
N GLN A 118 1.59 28.59 -26.76
CA GLN A 118 2.95 28.13 -26.97
C GLN A 118 3.34 28.37 -28.43
N THR A 119 4.60 28.65 -28.70
CA THR A 119 5.14 28.81 -30.09
C THR A 119 6.12 27.70 -30.40
N ALA A 120 6.23 27.33 -31.68
CA ALA A 120 7.20 26.34 -32.14
C ALA A 120 8.65 26.79 -31.85
N ASP A 121 8.94 28.06 -32.02
CA ASP A 121 10.27 28.63 -31.77
C ASP A 121 10.64 28.54 -30.27
N ALA A 122 9.70 28.84 -29.36
CA ALA A 122 9.94 28.71 -27.94
C ALA A 122 10.21 27.24 -27.55
N LEU A 123 9.43 26.30 -28.12
CA LEU A 123 9.65 24.85 -27.87
C LEU A 123 11.00 24.36 -28.39
N MET A 124 11.42 24.81 -29.60
CA MET A 124 12.73 24.47 -30.15
C MET A 124 13.89 25.01 -29.30
N ASN A 125 13.67 26.12 -28.59
CA ASN A 125 14.61 26.70 -27.65
C ASN A 125 14.49 26.14 -26.23
N GLY A 126 13.66 25.08 -26.01
CA GLY A 126 13.46 24.44 -24.70
C GLY A 126 12.63 25.29 -23.73
N GLN A 127 11.94 26.33 -24.21
CA GLN A 127 11.11 27.21 -23.40
C GLN A 127 9.67 26.67 -23.36
N ILE A 128 9.28 26.10 -22.24
CA ILE A 128 7.94 25.56 -22.01
C ILE A 128 7.19 26.47 -21.03
N ILE A 129 6.08 27.05 -21.49
CA ILE A 129 5.19 27.85 -20.66
C ILE A 129 4.22 26.90 -19.96
N MET A 130 4.11 26.99 -18.62
CA MET A 130 3.09 26.25 -17.87
C MET A 130 1.73 26.88 -18.12
N SER A 131 0.94 26.25 -18.97
CA SER A 131 -0.44 26.63 -19.29
C SER A 131 -1.46 25.87 -18.41
N PRO A 132 -2.71 26.33 -18.32
CA PRO A 132 -3.79 25.54 -17.73
C PRO A 132 -3.96 24.17 -18.37
N ALA A 133 -3.83 24.06 -19.70
CA ALA A 133 -3.94 22.79 -20.41
C ALA A 133 -2.80 21.84 -20.03
N LEU A 134 -1.56 22.33 -19.97
CA LEU A 134 -0.40 21.54 -19.58
C LEU A 134 -0.47 21.08 -18.13
N LEU A 135 -0.93 21.93 -17.20
CA LEU A 135 -1.16 21.54 -15.81
C LEU A 135 -2.23 20.45 -15.70
N ALA A 136 -3.37 20.63 -16.40
CA ALA A 136 -4.43 19.62 -16.44
C ALA A 136 -3.90 18.28 -16.98
N ALA A 137 -3.13 18.31 -18.06
CA ALA A 137 -2.52 17.14 -18.69
C ALA A 137 -1.57 16.41 -17.75
N THR A 138 -0.68 17.14 -17.08
CA THR A 138 0.26 16.58 -16.12
C THR A 138 -0.48 15.88 -14.98
N ASN A 139 -1.46 16.55 -14.38
CA ASN A 139 -2.25 16.00 -13.29
C ASN A 139 -3.09 14.79 -13.72
N LEU A 140 -3.75 14.84 -14.88
CA LEU A 140 -4.57 13.75 -15.39
C LEU A 140 -3.73 12.56 -15.86
N GLY A 141 -2.57 12.79 -16.44
CA GLY A 141 -1.62 11.74 -16.81
C GLY A 141 -1.17 10.94 -15.60
N LEU A 142 -0.77 11.62 -14.52
CA LEU A 142 -0.41 10.99 -13.26
C LEU A 142 -1.62 10.31 -12.59
N ALA A 143 -2.79 10.97 -12.55
CA ALA A 143 -4.00 10.38 -12.00
C ALA A 143 -4.40 9.11 -12.73
N SER A 144 -4.31 9.09 -14.07
CA SER A 144 -4.61 7.91 -14.91
C SER A 144 -3.65 6.75 -14.63
N SER A 145 -2.38 7.05 -14.30
CA SER A 145 -1.38 6.03 -13.96
C SER A 145 -1.75 5.24 -12.70
N ALA A 146 -2.55 5.81 -11.78
CA ALA A 146 -3.04 5.10 -10.61
C ALA A 146 -3.89 3.87 -10.97
N ALA A 147 -4.62 3.89 -12.09
CA ALA A 147 -5.38 2.72 -12.54
C ALA A 147 -4.47 1.49 -12.69
N LEU A 148 -3.25 1.67 -13.22
CA LEU A 148 -2.27 0.60 -13.34
C LEU A 148 -1.69 0.18 -11.98
N ALA A 149 -1.59 1.09 -11.01
CA ALA A 149 -1.25 0.72 -9.63
C ALA A 149 -2.31 -0.21 -9.02
N PHE A 150 -3.60 0.09 -9.21
CA PHE A 150 -4.69 -0.79 -8.76
C PHE A 150 -4.69 -2.14 -9.50
N ILE A 151 -4.51 -2.13 -10.83
CA ILE A 151 -4.44 -3.35 -11.64
C ILE A 151 -3.28 -4.24 -11.19
N THR A 152 -2.07 -3.68 -11.02
CA THR A 152 -0.90 -4.44 -10.56
C THR A 152 -1.09 -4.96 -9.14
N HIS A 153 -1.66 -4.16 -8.24
CA HIS A 153 -2.00 -4.60 -6.89
C HIS A 153 -2.89 -5.85 -6.91
N ARG A 154 -3.92 -5.84 -7.75
CA ARG A 154 -4.92 -6.91 -7.77
C ARG A 154 -4.50 -8.12 -8.58
N PHE A 155 -3.96 -7.93 -9.76
CA PHE A 155 -3.74 -9.02 -10.72
C PHE A 155 -2.30 -9.51 -10.73
N VAL A 156 -1.30 -8.64 -10.53
CA VAL A 156 0.10 -9.04 -10.47
C VAL A 156 0.47 -9.53 -9.07
N ASN A 157 0.19 -8.73 -8.03
CA ASN A 157 0.49 -9.09 -6.65
C ASN A 157 -0.57 -10.01 -6.02
N GLY A 158 -1.76 -10.11 -6.62
CA GLY A 158 -2.82 -11.03 -6.21
C GLY A 158 -3.50 -10.65 -4.89
N VAL A 159 -3.40 -9.40 -4.43
CA VAL A 159 -3.97 -8.93 -3.17
C VAL A 159 -5.38 -8.37 -3.37
N ARG A 160 -6.27 -8.50 -2.39
CA ARG A 160 -7.63 -7.93 -2.44
C ARG A 160 -7.59 -6.40 -2.56
N TRP A 161 -8.48 -5.83 -3.39
CA TRP A 161 -8.55 -4.40 -3.72
C TRP A 161 -8.39 -3.45 -2.54
N GLY A 162 -9.13 -3.68 -1.46
CA GLY A 162 -9.15 -2.77 -0.32
C GLY A 162 -7.80 -2.62 0.41
N PHE A 163 -6.92 -3.61 0.29
CA PHE A 163 -5.60 -3.57 0.94
C PHE A 163 -4.61 -2.63 0.25
N ILE A 164 -4.94 -2.04 -0.90
CA ILE A 164 -4.11 -0.99 -1.48
C ILE A 164 -4.13 0.28 -0.62
N HIS A 165 -5.25 0.57 0.04
CA HIS A 165 -5.44 1.79 0.83
C HIS A 165 -4.76 1.70 2.21
N ALA A 166 -5.02 0.60 2.93
CA ALA A 166 -4.56 0.40 4.30
C ALA A 166 -4.51 -1.08 4.68
N VAL A 167 -3.79 -1.38 5.75
CA VAL A 167 -3.67 -2.73 6.33
C VAL A 167 -5.01 -3.34 6.75
N VAL A 168 -6.03 -2.53 6.98
CA VAL A 168 -7.40 -2.98 7.33
C VAL A 168 -8.25 -3.36 6.12
N GLY A 169 -7.72 -3.30 4.90
CA GLY A 169 -8.41 -3.69 3.66
C GLY A 169 -9.49 -2.72 3.20
N ARG A 170 -9.44 -1.46 3.61
CA ARG A 170 -10.36 -0.39 3.19
C ARG A 170 -9.77 0.98 3.42
N LEU A 171 -10.25 2.00 2.68
CA LEU A 171 -9.98 3.40 2.95
C LEU A 171 -10.72 3.86 4.22
N ARG A 172 -10.01 4.51 5.12
CA ARG A 172 -10.55 5.02 6.39
C ARG A 172 -10.98 6.48 6.22
N TRP A 173 -12.14 6.72 5.61
CA TRP A 173 -12.66 8.06 5.28
C TRP A 173 -12.62 9.04 6.44
N ARG A 174 -12.98 8.58 7.67
CA ARG A 174 -12.92 9.44 8.87
C ARG A 174 -11.48 9.86 9.19
N TRP A 175 -10.50 8.97 8.97
CA TRP A 175 -9.11 9.29 9.20
C TRP A 175 -8.58 10.24 8.13
N LEU A 176 -8.91 10.02 6.86
CA LEU A 176 -8.60 10.93 5.77
C LEU A 176 -9.18 12.33 6.05
N GLY A 177 -10.45 12.45 6.42
CA GLY A 177 -11.08 13.72 6.74
C GLY A 177 -10.40 14.46 7.90
N VAL A 178 -10.10 13.74 8.99
CA VAL A 178 -9.40 14.34 10.15
C VAL A 178 -8.00 14.81 9.77
N THR A 179 -7.23 14.02 9.03
CA THR A 179 -5.88 14.42 8.60
C THR A 179 -5.93 15.61 7.66
N THR A 180 -6.87 15.64 6.71
CA THR A 180 -7.07 16.79 5.82
C THR A 180 -7.38 18.06 6.59
N LEU A 181 -8.32 18.01 7.54
CA LEU A 181 -8.70 19.17 8.36
C LEU A 181 -7.55 19.70 9.23
N LEU A 182 -6.65 18.83 9.70
CA LEU A 182 -5.49 19.24 10.49
C LEU A 182 -4.35 19.77 9.63
N VAL A 183 -4.18 19.22 8.44
CA VAL A 183 -3.03 19.52 7.58
C VAL A 183 -3.30 20.73 6.69
N ALA A 184 -4.52 20.88 6.17
CA ALA A 184 -4.87 21.96 5.25
C ALA A 184 -4.54 23.36 5.78
N PRO A 185 -4.89 23.75 7.03
CA PRO A 185 -4.55 25.07 7.52
C PRO A 185 -3.04 25.30 7.68
N VAL A 186 -2.28 24.25 8.02
CA VAL A 186 -0.82 24.34 8.15
C VAL A 186 -0.18 24.67 6.80
N TYR A 187 -0.56 23.92 5.75
CA TYR A 187 -0.02 24.16 4.41
C TYR A 187 -0.59 25.40 3.73
N ALA A 188 -1.82 25.80 4.05
CA ALA A 188 -2.37 27.08 3.61
C ALA A 188 -1.57 28.26 4.18
N LEU A 189 -1.28 28.26 5.49
CA LEU A 189 -0.46 29.29 6.13
C LEU A 189 0.98 29.30 5.57
N PHE A 190 1.56 28.12 5.37
CA PHE A 190 2.88 28.00 4.75
C PHE A 190 2.86 28.58 3.33
N ALA A 191 1.89 28.23 2.48
CA ALA A 191 1.81 28.75 1.12
C ALA A 191 1.59 30.27 1.09
N ILE A 192 0.68 30.78 1.94
CA ILE A 192 0.40 32.24 2.07
C ILE A 192 1.65 33.01 2.49
N SER A 193 2.54 32.39 3.32
CA SER A 193 3.81 33.04 3.67
C SER A 193 4.71 33.30 2.46
N GLY A 194 4.47 32.65 1.31
CA GLY A 194 5.14 32.95 0.05
C GLY A 194 4.93 34.39 -0.40
N PHE A 195 3.81 35.03 -0.09
CA PHE A 195 3.58 36.46 -0.39
C PHE A 195 4.48 37.42 0.39
N LEU A 196 5.29 36.93 1.34
CA LEU A 196 6.35 37.73 1.98
C LEU A 196 7.54 37.93 1.02
N ASP A 197 7.67 37.10 -0.01
CA ASP A 197 8.66 37.30 -1.06
C ASP A 197 8.15 38.34 -2.08
N PRO A 198 8.94 39.39 -2.40
CA PRO A 198 8.56 40.43 -3.34
C PRO A 198 8.13 39.92 -4.71
N SER A 199 8.67 38.80 -5.19
CA SER A 199 8.31 38.19 -6.48
C SER A 199 6.88 37.63 -6.53
N TYR A 200 6.21 37.47 -5.39
CA TYR A 200 4.84 36.96 -5.25
C TYR A 200 3.80 38.05 -4.93
N GLN A 201 4.19 39.33 -4.92
CA GLN A 201 3.28 40.40 -4.47
C GLN A 201 2.32 40.91 -5.56
N ASP A 202 2.62 40.68 -6.83
CA ASP A 202 1.77 41.11 -7.96
C ASP A 202 0.60 40.11 -8.17
N ILE A 203 -0.38 40.15 -7.26
CA ILE A 203 -1.57 39.31 -7.36
C ILE A 203 -2.44 39.79 -8.54
N ARG A 204 -2.71 38.87 -9.47
CA ARG A 204 -3.61 39.10 -10.61
C ARG A 204 -4.73 38.08 -10.59
N ILE A 205 -5.93 38.51 -10.93
CA ILE A 205 -7.08 37.63 -11.08
C ILE A 205 -7.69 37.89 -12.46
N ASP A 206 -7.29 37.04 -13.40
CA ASP A 206 -7.81 37.02 -14.77
C ASP A 206 -8.39 35.64 -15.12
N GLY A 207 -8.86 35.47 -16.35
CA GLY A 207 -9.43 34.21 -16.83
C GLY A 207 -8.46 33.04 -16.75
N THR A 208 -7.15 33.28 -16.96
CA THR A 208 -6.10 32.26 -16.90
C THR A 208 -5.88 31.78 -15.47
N VAL A 209 -5.82 32.70 -14.50
CA VAL A 209 -5.70 32.39 -13.08
C VAL A 209 -6.92 31.60 -12.58
N ILE A 210 -8.13 32.00 -13.00
CA ILE A 210 -9.36 31.26 -12.66
C ILE A 210 -9.30 29.83 -13.22
N ALA A 211 -8.85 29.68 -14.49
CA ALA A 211 -8.67 28.35 -15.10
C ALA A 211 -7.64 27.49 -14.34
N PHE A 212 -6.50 28.05 -13.94
CA PHE A 212 -5.53 27.37 -13.08
C PHE A 212 -6.15 26.92 -11.77
N ILE A 213 -6.83 27.81 -11.05
CA ILE A 213 -7.44 27.49 -9.76
C ILE A 213 -8.46 26.35 -9.89
N LEU A 214 -9.33 26.39 -10.90
CA LEU A 214 -10.29 25.31 -11.16
C LEU A 214 -9.59 23.97 -11.43
N ILE A 215 -8.56 23.97 -12.28
CA ILE A 215 -7.78 22.76 -12.58
C ILE A 215 -7.07 22.27 -11.33
N ILE A 216 -6.41 23.12 -10.56
CA ILE A 216 -5.72 22.77 -9.32
C ILE A 216 -6.68 22.10 -8.34
N VAL A 217 -7.84 22.73 -8.06
CA VAL A 217 -8.81 22.21 -7.10
C VAL A 217 -9.37 20.85 -7.53
N LEU A 218 -9.65 20.69 -8.83
CA LEU A 218 -10.31 19.48 -9.34
C LEU A 218 -9.32 18.32 -9.57
N THR A 219 -8.09 18.59 -9.99
CA THR A 219 -7.17 17.54 -10.48
C THR A 219 -5.99 17.26 -9.54
N THR A 220 -5.49 18.25 -8.79
CA THR A 220 -4.33 18.06 -7.91
C THR A 220 -4.58 17.04 -6.79
N PRO A 221 -5.77 16.95 -6.15
CA PRO A 221 -6.04 15.89 -5.18
C PRO A 221 -5.96 14.49 -5.78
N LEU A 222 -6.40 14.33 -7.02
CA LEU A 222 -6.33 13.06 -7.75
C LEU A 222 -4.89 12.69 -8.10
N GLN A 223 -4.11 13.66 -8.58
CA GLN A 223 -2.70 13.51 -8.89
C GLN A 223 -1.89 13.12 -7.65
N ALA A 224 -2.04 13.85 -6.53
CA ALA A 224 -1.35 13.58 -5.28
C ALA A 224 -1.71 12.18 -4.72
N ALA A 225 -2.99 11.81 -4.75
CA ALA A 225 -3.42 10.48 -4.35
C ALA A 225 -2.82 9.39 -5.25
N ALA A 226 -2.79 9.60 -6.57
CA ALA A 226 -2.21 8.69 -7.54
C ALA A 226 -0.73 8.41 -7.25
N GLU A 227 0.05 9.44 -6.98
CA GLU A 227 1.46 9.29 -6.60
C GLU A 227 1.63 8.48 -5.32
N GLU A 228 0.79 8.71 -4.29
CA GLU A 228 0.86 7.90 -3.07
C GLU A 228 0.53 6.43 -3.34
N TYR A 229 -0.47 6.13 -4.18
CA TYR A 229 -0.77 4.76 -4.59
C TYR A 229 0.38 4.10 -5.36
N MET A 230 1.03 4.84 -6.25
CA MET A 230 2.14 4.31 -7.05
C MET A 230 3.41 4.11 -6.20
N PHE A 231 3.86 5.14 -5.50
CA PHE A 231 5.14 5.09 -4.79
C PHE A 231 5.05 4.29 -3.48
N ARG A 232 4.08 4.60 -2.61
CA ARG A 232 3.93 3.91 -1.30
C ARG A 232 3.06 2.67 -1.42
N GLY A 233 1.99 2.74 -2.20
CA GLY A 233 1.06 1.64 -2.40
C GLY A 233 1.64 0.47 -3.21
N VAL A 234 2.46 0.72 -4.23
CA VAL A 234 3.05 -0.33 -5.07
C VAL A 234 4.56 -0.45 -4.87
N ILE A 235 5.37 0.58 -5.13
CA ILE A 235 6.84 0.45 -5.17
C ILE A 235 7.38 0.08 -3.79
N GLN A 236 7.08 0.87 -2.75
CA GLN A 236 7.54 0.60 -1.38
C GLN A 236 7.13 -0.79 -0.89
N ARG A 237 5.87 -1.19 -1.13
CA ARG A 237 5.35 -2.49 -0.69
C ARG A 237 5.96 -3.65 -1.47
N SER A 238 6.19 -3.50 -2.77
CA SER A 238 6.85 -4.51 -3.59
C SER A 238 8.24 -4.81 -3.04
N VAL A 239 9.07 -3.78 -2.88
CA VAL A 239 10.44 -3.92 -2.36
C VAL A 239 10.43 -4.39 -0.91
N GLY A 240 9.60 -3.79 -0.05
CA GLY A 240 9.51 -4.15 1.36
C GLY A 240 9.06 -5.59 1.61
N SER A 241 8.31 -6.17 0.66
CA SER A 241 7.84 -7.55 0.75
C SER A 241 8.88 -8.61 0.33
N TRP A 242 10.01 -8.21 -0.26
CA TRP A 242 11.09 -9.14 -0.59
C TRP A 242 11.87 -9.61 0.64
N PHE A 243 11.82 -8.84 1.72
CA PHE A 243 12.60 -9.12 2.93
C PHE A 243 11.79 -9.91 3.96
N ARG A 244 12.36 -10.95 4.54
CA ARG A 244 11.75 -11.67 5.67
C ARG A 244 11.65 -10.77 6.91
N SER A 245 12.70 -9.98 7.17
CA SER A 245 12.73 -8.98 8.23
C SER A 245 11.88 -7.76 7.85
N THR A 246 10.87 -7.43 8.65
CA THR A 246 10.04 -6.25 8.47
C THR A 246 10.84 -4.95 8.62
N ARG A 247 11.90 -4.96 9.45
CA ARG A 247 12.80 -3.82 9.62
C ARG A 247 13.57 -3.51 8.33
N TRP A 248 14.20 -4.53 7.72
CA TRP A 248 14.91 -4.34 6.45
C TRP A 248 13.94 -4.04 5.30
N GLY A 249 12.78 -4.67 5.28
CA GLY A 249 11.72 -4.35 4.33
C GLY A 249 11.30 -2.88 4.41
N LEU A 250 11.16 -2.34 5.62
CA LEU A 250 10.86 -0.93 5.82
C LEU A 250 11.99 -0.03 5.32
N ILE A 251 13.23 -0.28 5.74
CA ILE A 251 14.38 0.57 5.39
C ILE A 251 14.58 0.59 3.88
N VAL A 252 14.73 -0.58 3.25
CA VAL A 252 15.02 -0.66 1.81
C VAL A 252 13.81 -0.25 0.96
N GLY A 253 12.59 -0.64 1.37
CA GLY A 253 11.37 -0.22 0.68
C GLY A 253 11.18 1.30 0.72
N THR A 254 11.43 1.95 1.86
CA THR A 254 11.40 3.41 1.98
C THR A 254 12.48 4.05 1.12
N ALA A 255 13.73 3.58 1.20
CA ALA A 255 14.83 4.15 0.43
C ALA A 255 14.57 4.08 -1.07
N VAL A 256 14.24 2.90 -1.61
CA VAL A 256 13.97 2.73 -3.04
C VAL A 256 12.79 3.57 -3.50
N SER A 257 11.66 3.53 -2.77
CA SER A 257 10.48 4.32 -3.12
C SER A 257 10.75 5.83 -3.12
N SER A 258 11.53 6.33 -2.15
CA SER A 258 11.85 7.76 -2.04
C SER A 258 12.85 8.22 -3.10
N ILE A 259 13.83 7.36 -3.45
CA ILE A 259 14.78 7.66 -4.53
C ILE A 259 14.04 7.71 -5.87
N VAL A 260 13.18 6.72 -6.17
CA VAL A 260 12.39 6.72 -7.41
C VAL A 260 11.45 7.92 -7.46
N PHE A 261 10.84 8.29 -6.34
CA PHE A 261 10.01 9.49 -6.21
C PHE A 261 10.81 10.77 -6.53
N ALA A 262 12.00 10.94 -5.97
CA ALA A 262 12.84 12.10 -6.23
C ALA A 262 13.29 12.17 -7.70
N ILE A 263 13.69 11.03 -8.31
CA ILE A 263 14.06 10.94 -9.71
C ILE A 263 12.88 11.30 -10.63
N ALA A 264 11.66 10.87 -10.30
CA ALA A 264 10.45 11.15 -11.09
C ALA A 264 10.11 12.65 -11.17
N HIS A 265 10.70 13.49 -10.32
CA HIS A 265 10.54 14.94 -10.38
C HIS A 265 11.48 15.64 -11.35
N PHE A 266 12.44 14.92 -11.94
CA PHE A 266 13.41 15.44 -12.93
C PHE A 266 14.14 16.71 -12.48
N ALA A 267 14.35 16.90 -11.18
CA ALA A 267 15.08 18.03 -10.65
C ALA A 267 16.58 17.85 -10.86
N SER A 268 17.28 18.90 -11.28
CA SER A 268 18.74 18.96 -11.32
C SER A 268 19.33 19.85 -10.22
N ASP A 269 18.47 20.56 -9.47
CA ASP A 269 18.90 21.35 -8.32
C ASP A 269 19.08 20.45 -7.08
N PRO A 270 20.21 20.50 -6.37
CA PRO A 270 20.48 19.65 -5.21
C PRO A 270 19.51 19.86 -4.04
N TRP A 271 19.03 21.10 -3.81
CA TRP A 271 18.09 21.39 -2.72
C TRP A 271 16.69 20.85 -3.02
N LEU A 272 16.27 20.91 -4.28
CA LEU A 272 15.00 20.31 -4.72
C LEU A 272 15.07 18.78 -4.66
N ILE A 273 16.18 18.17 -5.10
CA ILE A 273 16.40 16.71 -4.96
C ILE A 273 16.33 16.31 -3.49
N PHE A 274 17.01 17.05 -2.60
CA PHE A 274 16.96 16.83 -1.17
C PHE A 274 15.54 16.95 -0.61
N TYR A 275 14.79 17.98 -1.01
CA TYR A 275 13.39 18.16 -0.62
C TYR A 275 12.52 16.96 -1.03
N TYR A 276 12.57 16.55 -2.31
CA TYR A 276 11.78 15.41 -2.78
C TYR A 276 12.17 14.09 -2.10
N LEU A 277 13.45 13.89 -1.84
CA LEU A 277 13.92 12.72 -1.10
C LEU A 277 13.38 12.71 0.33
N CYS A 278 13.48 13.82 1.06
CA CYS A 278 12.94 13.96 2.41
C CYS A 278 11.43 13.79 2.43
N PHE A 279 10.71 14.38 1.47
CA PHE A 279 9.27 14.21 1.30
C PHE A 279 8.90 12.75 1.10
N GLY A 280 9.63 12.06 0.23
CA GLY A 280 9.49 10.63 0.00
C GLY A 280 9.66 9.79 1.26
N ILE A 281 10.73 10.02 2.01
CA ILE A 281 11.06 9.29 3.25
C ILE A 281 10.01 9.55 4.33
N LEU A 282 9.66 10.81 4.58
CA LEU A 282 8.75 11.19 5.66
C LEU A 282 7.33 10.65 5.44
N LEU A 283 6.80 10.72 4.21
CA LEU A 283 5.49 10.13 3.88
C LEU A 283 5.53 8.60 3.93
N SER A 284 6.64 7.97 3.53
CA SER A 284 6.82 6.52 3.66
C SER A 284 6.80 6.09 5.14
N ILE A 285 7.47 6.82 6.03
CA ILE A 285 7.44 6.59 7.46
C ILE A 285 6.02 6.79 8.02
N LEU A 286 5.34 7.87 7.62
CA LEU A 286 3.97 8.15 8.07
C LEU A 286 3.01 7.03 7.69
N THR A 287 3.10 6.52 6.46
CA THR A 287 2.29 5.40 5.97
C THR A 287 2.48 4.15 6.84
N GLN A 288 3.71 3.85 7.28
CA GLN A 288 3.98 2.76 8.22
C GLN A 288 3.41 3.04 9.61
N ARG A 289 3.53 4.28 10.10
CA ARG A 289 3.06 4.67 11.43
C ARG A 289 1.54 4.71 11.56
N THR A 290 0.85 4.95 10.44
CA THR A 290 -0.61 5.01 10.39
C THR A 290 -1.24 3.74 9.81
N GLY A 291 -0.46 2.86 9.19
CA GLY A 291 -0.93 1.61 8.56
C GLY A 291 -1.76 1.83 7.29
N GLY A 292 -1.56 2.95 6.58
CA GLY A 292 -2.30 3.25 5.35
C GLY A 292 -1.89 4.58 4.72
N LEU A 293 -2.43 4.85 3.53
CA LEU A 293 -2.06 5.98 2.68
C LEU A 293 -2.77 7.29 3.02
N GLU A 294 -3.86 7.26 3.81
CA GLU A 294 -4.78 8.38 3.97
C GLU A 294 -4.08 9.66 4.44
N ALA A 295 -3.20 9.55 5.44
CA ALA A 295 -2.49 10.71 5.97
C ALA A 295 -1.44 11.24 4.98
N ALA A 296 -0.77 10.36 4.24
CA ALA A 296 0.17 10.73 3.20
C ALA A 296 -0.54 11.45 2.04
N ILE A 297 -1.70 10.94 1.59
CA ILE A 297 -2.54 11.59 0.58
C ILE A 297 -2.97 12.98 1.04
N ALA A 298 -3.43 13.13 2.29
CA ALA A 298 -3.85 14.43 2.82
C ALA A 298 -2.72 15.48 2.82
N ILE A 299 -1.51 15.09 3.28
CA ILE A 299 -0.34 15.97 3.27
C ILE A 299 0.05 16.34 1.86
N HIS A 300 0.19 15.34 0.98
CA HIS A 300 0.62 15.55 -0.40
C HIS A 300 -0.35 16.47 -1.15
N THR A 301 -1.65 16.21 -1.01
CA THR A 301 -2.70 17.06 -1.58
C THR A 301 -2.60 18.50 -1.07
N ALA A 302 -2.50 18.70 0.25
CA ALA A 302 -2.43 20.03 0.82
C ALA A 302 -1.16 20.79 0.38
N ASN A 303 -0.01 20.10 0.39
CA ASN A 303 1.25 20.67 -0.07
C ASN A 303 1.14 21.19 -1.51
N ASN A 304 0.71 20.35 -2.45
CA ASN A 304 0.65 20.71 -3.85
C ASN A 304 -0.46 21.73 -4.13
N LEU A 305 -1.65 21.52 -3.57
CA LEU A 305 -2.81 22.38 -3.82
C LEU A 305 -2.55 23.82 -3.41
N PHE A 306 -2.10 24.05 -2.18
CA PHE A 306 -1.95 25.43 -1.67
C PHE A 306 -0.74 26.13 -2.31
N LEU A 307 0.37 25.43 -2.56
CA LEU A 307 1.51 26.02 -3.26
C LEU A 307 1.17 26.40 -4.70
N LEU A 308 0.43 25.53 -5.42
CA LEU A 308 0.00 25.83 -6.80
C LEU A 308 -1.01 26.97 -6.86
N VAL A 309 -1.95 27.06 -5.89
CA VAL A 309 -2.90 28.19 -5.82
C VAL A 309 -2.16 29.50 -5.62
N VAL A 310 -1.19 29.56 -4.70
CA VAL A 310 -0.38 30.77 -4.47
C VAL A 310 0.46 31.09 -5.71
N GLY A 311 1.10 30.09 -6.34
CA GLY A 311 1.84 30.26 -7.58
C GLY A 311 0.98 30.79 -8.73
N ALA A 312 -0.27 30.33 -8.85
CA ALA A 312 -1.20 30.82 -9.85
C ALA A 312 -1.59 32.29 -9.62
N LEU A 313 -1.93 32.64 -8.37
CA LEU A 313 -2.28 34.01 -7.98
C LEU A 313 -1.13 35.01 -8.18
N ALA A 314 0.10 34.56 -7.96
CA ALA A 314 1.31 35.36 -8.13
C ALA A 314 1.86 35.38 -9.57
N GLY A 315 1.23 34.67 -10.53
CA GLY A 315 1.73 34.55 -11.90
C GLY A 315 3.02 33.75 -12.05
N GLN A 316 3.38 32.94 -11.04
CA GLN A 316 4.65 32.20 -10.93
C GLN A 316 4.52 30.73 -11.35
N MET A 317 3.57 30.39 -12.22
CA MET A 317 3.31 29.00 -12.56
C MET A 317 4.46 28.36 -13.35
N THR A 318 5.05 29.07 -14.31
CA THR A 318 6.17 28.55 -15.11
C THR A 318 7.43 28.41 -14.25
N GLU A 319 7.76 29.43 -13.47
CA GLU A 319 8.89 29.46 -12.55
C GLU A 319 8.79 28.42 -11.45
N GLY A 320 7.58 28.19 -10.93
CA GLY A 320 7.31 27.18 -9.90
C GLY A 320 7.51 25.74 -10.38
N PHE A 321 7.52 25.51 -11.69
CA PHE A 321 7.84 24.19 -12.29
C PHE A 321 9.28 24.10 -12.82
N ASP A 322 10.06 25.17 -12.79
CA ASP A 322 11.49 25.16 -13.13
C ASP A 322 12.27 24.47 -12.00
N ARG A 323 12.87 23.33 -12.31
CA ARG A 323 13.65 22.50 -11.39
C ARG A 323 15.13 22.43 -11.78
N SER A 324 15.59 23.36 -12.61
CA SER A 324 16.96 23.49 -13.03
C SER A 324 17.89 23.88 -11.86
N ALA A 325 19.18 23.69 -12.04
CA ALA A 325 20.17 24.04 -11.03
C ALA A 325 20.10 25.54 -10.68
N GLY A 326 20.15 25.86 -9.38
CA GLY A 326 20.06 27.23 -8.86
C GLY A 326 18.63 27.70 -8.54
N LYS A 327 17.61 26.89 -8.77
CA LYS A 327 16.21 27.22 -8.43
C LYS A 327 15.81 26.87 -7.00
N GLY A 328 16.53 25.97 -6.37
CA GLY A 328 16.39 25.65 -4.94
C GLY A 328 17.38 26.42 -4.08
N GLY A 329 17.25 26.27 -2.75
CA GLY A 329 18.17 26.89 -1.79
C GLY A 329 17.93 26.35 -0.38
N PRO A 330 18.69 26.85 0.63
CA PRO A 330 18.51 26.45 2.03
C PRO A 330 17.08 26.63 2.56
N VAL A 331 16.29 27.50 1.94
CA VAL A 331 14.87 27.70 2.27
C VAL A 331 14.05 26.41 2.13
N MET A 332 14.51 25.43 1.34
CA MET A 332 13.88 24.11 1.23
C MET A 332 13.89 23.31 2.56
N LEU A 333 14.71 23.71 3.53
CA LEU A 333 14.64 23.15 4.89
C LEU A 333 13.33 23.48 5.60
N VAL A 334 12.71 24.62 5.30
CA VAL A 334 11.48 25.07 5.97
C VAL A 334 10.34 24.08 5.72
N PRO A 335 9.95 23.77 4.46
CA PRO A 335 8.90 22.76 4.20
C PRO A 335 9.26 21.37 4.71
N VAL A 336 10.55 20.98 4.73
CA VAL A 336 10.99 19.70 5.30
C VAL A 336 10.74 19.64 6.81
N VAL A 337 11.05 20.72 7.53
CA VAL A 337 10.81 20.81 9.00
C VAL A 337 9.31 20.79 9.30
N ILE A 338 8.51 21.58 8.56
CA ILE A 338 7.04 21.56 8.70
C ILE A 338 6.51 20.16 8.49
N LEU A 339 6.91 19.51 7.41
CA LEU A 339 6.50 18.14 7.09
C LEU A 339 6.91 17.17 8.21
N ALA A 340 8.13 17.25 8.74
CA ALA A 340 8.60 16.39 9.81
C ALA A 340 7.75 16.56 11.08
N ILE A 341 7.41 17.79 11.45
CA ILE A 341 6.53 18.08 12.59
C ILE A 341 5.15 17.48 12.37
N VAL A 342 4.55 17.70 11.20
CA VAL A 342 3.22 17.15 10.83
C VAL A 342 3.24 15.62 10.88
N VAL A 343 4.28 14.97 10.36
CA VAL A 343 4.45 13.50 10.41
C VAL A 343 4.52 12.99 11.85
N VAL A 344 5.23 13.68 12.73
CA VAL A 344 5.30 13.32 14.16
C VAL A 344 3.92 13.47 14.80
N VAL A 345 3.25 14.60 14.61
CA VAL A 345 1.92 14.89 15.20
C VAL A 345 0.90 13.85 14.75
N LEU A 346 0.81 13.59 13.45
CA LEU A 346 -0.13 12.61 12.91
C LEU A 346 0.20 11.17 13.34
N SER A 347 1.48 10.83 13.48
CA SER A 347 1.91 9.52 13.99
C SER A 347 1.49 9.31 15.45
N LEU A 348 1.62 10.35 16.29
CA LEU A 348 1.17 10.34 17.68
C LEU A 348 -0.36 10.27 17.79
N LEU A 349 -1.06 11.04 16.96
CA LEU A 349 -2.52 11.03 16.90
C LEU A 349 -3.04 9.66 16.45
N ALA A 350 -2.45 9.05 15.43
CA ALA A 350 -2.78 7.70 14.97
C ALA A 350 -2.59 6.68 16.10
N LYS A 351 -1.49 6.80 16.87
CA LYS A 351 -1.25 5.96 18.05
C LYS A 351 -2.33 6.15 19.12
N ARG A 352 -2.67 7.40 19.46
CA ARG A 352 -3.71 7.71 20.45
C ARG A 352 -5.10 7.23 20.04
N ARG A 353 -5.40 7.23 18.74
CA ARG A 353 -6.67 6.72 18.19
C ARG A 353 -6.71 5.21 17.99
N GLY A 354 -5.66 4.49 18.34
CA GLY A 354 -5.59 3.03 18.20
C GLY A 354 -5.69 2.54 16.76
N LEU A 355 -5.19 3.31 15.78
CA LEU A 355 -5.23 2.88 14.38
C LEU A 355 -4.41 1.61 14.18
N ALA A 356 -4.99 0.63 13.48
CA ALA A 356 -4.29 -0.58 13.10
C ALA A 356 -3.09 -0.24 12.20
N ARG A 357 -1.92 -0.79 12.53
CA ARG A 357 -0.64 -0.56 11.82
C ARG A 357 -0.15 -1.80 11.09
N THR A 358 -0.77 -2.94 11.41
CA THR A 358 -0.47 -4.23 10.82
C THR A 358 -1.74 -4.85 10.26
N THR A 359 -1.57 -5.76 9.33
CA THR A 359 -2.67 -6.57 8.79
C THR A 359 -3.34 -7.35 9.91
N PRO A 360 -4.67 -7.57 9.86
CA PRO A 360 -5.42 -8.29 10.88
C PRO A 360 -4.82 -9.68 11.10
N GLU A 361 -4.80 -10.13 12.35
CA GLU A 361 -4.56 -11.52 12.65
C GLU A 361 -5.73 -12.34 12.12
N ALA A 362 -5.44 -13.52 11.55
CA ALA A 362 -6.50 -14.43 11.11
C ALA A 362 -7.35 -14.79 12.34
N VAL A 363 -8.61 -14.37 12.37
CA VAL A 363 -9.52 -14.75 13.44
C VAL A 363 -9.72 -16.27 13.31
N PRO A 364 -9.38 -17.07 14.33
CA PRO A 364 -9.71 -18.48 14.34
C PRO A 364 -11.23 -18.59 14.22
N GLY A 365 -11.75 -19.11 13.10
CA GLY A 365 -13.18 -19.34 12.92
C GLY A 365 -13.91 -18.43 11.93
N SER A 366 -13.27 -17.53 11.20
CA SER A 366 -13.91 -16.86 10.08
C SER A 366 -14.09 -17.85 8.92
N GLN A 367 -15.06 -18.73 9.05
CA GLN A 367 -15.52 -19.61 7.99
C GLN A 367 -16.06 -18.74 6.84
N ALA A 368 -15.55 -18.96 5.62
CA ALA A 368 -16.31 -18.58 4.44
C ALA A 368 -17.71 -19.21 4.59
N PRO A 369 -18.80 -18.50 4.20
CA PRO A 369 -20.13 -19.10 4.23
C PRO A 369 -20.05 -20.42 3.48
N THR A 370 -20.24 -21.53 4.18
CA THR A 370 -20.38 -22.84 3.60
C THR A 370 -21.54 -22.72 2.61
N ARG A 371 -21.27 -22.86 1.33
CA ARG A 371 -22.32 -23.16 0.37
C ARG A 371 -22.97 -24.44 0.89
N THR A 372 -24.15 -24.32 1.46
CA THR A 372 -25.00 -25.45 1.77
C THR A 372 -25.13 -26.24 0.48
N PRO A 373 -24.75 -27.52 0.42
CA PRO A 373 -25.02 -28.32 -0.77
C PRO A 373 -26.52 -28.27 -1.01
N PRO A 374 -26.97 -28.21 -2.27
CA PRO A 374 -28.41 -28.21 -2.55
C PRO A 374 -28.99 -29.43 -1.86
N HIS A 375 -30.06 -29.20 -1.07
CA HIS A 375 -30.83 -30.26 -0.47
C HIS A 375 -31.12 -31.31 -1.53
N THR A 376 -30.53 -32.49 -1.41
CA THR A 376 -31.00 -33.64 -2.18
C THR A 376 -32.43 -33.83 -1.80
N ALA A 377 -33.31 -33.66 -2.79
CA ALA A 377 -34.71 -33.94 -2.65
C ALA A 377 -34.93 -35.37 -2.09
N PRO A 378 -35.91 -35.58 -1.20
CA PRO A 378 -36.17 -36.89 -0.63
C PRO A 378 -36.43 -37.87 -1.78
N ARG A 379 -35.72 -39.01 -1.74
CA ARG A 379 -36.01 -40.12 -2.65
C ARG A 379 -37.44 -40.52 -2.43
N ILE A 380 -38.28 -40.34 -3.43
CA ILE A 380 -39.59 -40.93 -3.51
C ILE A 380 -39.39 -42.44 -3.58
N SER A 381 -39.77 -43.15 -2.50
CA SER A 381 -39.80 -44.60 -2.49
C SER A 381 -40.75 -45.10 -3.60
N SER A 382 -40.21 -45.94 -4.49
CA SER A 382 -41.00 -46.64 -5.50
C SER A 382 -42.12 -47.44 -4.83
N PRO A 383 -43.34 -47.44 -5.41
CA PRO A 383 -44.45 -48.24 -4.89
C PRO A 383 -44.14 -49.73 -5.04
N GLU A 384 -44.50 -50.51 -4.01
CA GLU A 384 -44.37 -51.95 -4.02
C GLU A 384 -45.26 -52.56 -5.11
N PRO A 385 -44.84 -53.66 -5.75
CA PRO A 385 -45.65 -54.34 -6.75
C PRO A 385 -46.84 -55.07 -6.08
N TRP A 386 -48.01 -54.83 -6.62
CA TRP A 386 -49.24 -55.53 -6.27
C TRP A 386 -49.07 -57.01 -6.54
N THR A 387 -49.15 -57.87 -5.50
CA THR A 387 -49.33 -59.31 -5.67
C THR A 387 -50.82 -59.57 -5.73
N ASP A 388 -51.28 -59.95 -6.91
CA ASP A 388 -52.58 -60.58 -7.09
C ASP A 388 -52.69 -61.85 -6.27
N ARG A 389 -53.67 -61.93 -5.37
CA ARG A 389 -54.19 -63.20 -4.88
C ARG A 389 -55.63 -63.28 -5.32
N GLY A 390 -55.87 -64.34 -6.07
CA GLY A 390 -57.08 -64.82 -6.65
C GLY A 390 -58.20 -65.21 -5.67
#